data_21fe00cde0e192c84aca9c775b3e3187
#
_entry.id   21fe00cde0e192c84aca9c775b3e3187
#
_cell.length_a   1.000
_cell.length_b   1.000
_cell.length_c   1.000
_cell.angle_alpha   90.00
_cell.angle_beta   90.00
_cell.angle_gamma   90.00
#
_symmetry.space_group_name_H-M   'P 1'
#
loop_
_entity.id
_entity.type
_entity.pdbx_description
1 polymer ?
#
loop_
_entity_poly.entity_id
_entity_poly.type
_entity_poly.pdbx_seq_one_letter_code
_entity_poly.pdbx_strand_id
1 'polypeptide(L)'
;PNDYNIIVNGIGIKGFIDFGDSIYSPVINDLAIALSYALMRSENLYKTLQNIIKAFNNNYSLSSEEIYSLLGLIKSRLALTLVMSAKQKLKYPENDYLSISEKNAWHLINQLDLVDPYFFIAVVRYICGFEPIQNSNKIINLLKNYKFADLFEFELNNTNKKIVKFDD
;
A
#
# COMPACT_ATOMS: atom_id res chain seq x y z
N PRO A 1 2.77 14.37 2.89
CA PRO A 1 1.99 15.22 3.83
C PRO A 1 1.13 14.35 4.73
N ASN A 2 0.98 14.71 5.98
CA ASN A 2 -0.03 14.13 6.84
C ASN A 2 -1.32 14.97 6.74
N ASP A 3 -2.44 14.41 7.15
CA ASP A 3 -3.75 15.06 7.06
C ASP A 3 -3.89 16.32 7.95
N TYR A 4 -3.12 16.43 9.03
CA TYR A 4 -3.10 17.65 9.87
C TYR A 4 -2.45 18.84 9.17
N ASN A 5 -1.66 18.60 8.13
CA ASN A 5 -0.96 19.62 7.35
C ASN A 5 -1.74 20.03 6.10
N ILE A 6 -3.00 19.59 5.97
CA ILE A 6 -3.89 19.93 4.85
C ILE A 6 -5.01 20.82 5.34
N ILE A 7 -5.06 22.05 4.83
CA ILE A 7 -6.14 23.00 5.13
C ILE A 7 -7.27 22.76 4.13
N VAL A 8 -8.46 22.50 4.64
CA VAL A 8 -9.67 22.30 3.84
C VAL A 8 -10.75 23.29 4.26
N ASN A 9 -11.60 23.68 3.32
CA ASN A 9 -12.90 24.26 3.64
C ASN A 9 -13.96 23.42 2.93
N GLY A 10 -15.15 23.29 3.38
CA GLY A 10 -16.17 22.34 2.93
C GLY A 10 -16.28 22.04 1.42
N ILE A 11 -15.54 22.73 0.56
CA ILE A 11 -15.53 22.61 -0.90
C ILE A 11 -14.23 21.98 -1.44
N GLY A 12 -13.15 21.92 -0.66
CA GLY A 12 -11.87 21.33 -1.13
C GLY A 12 -10.63 21.78 -0.37
N ILE A 13 -9.48 21.33 -0.86
CA ILE A 13 -8.17 21.69 -0.31
C ILE A 13 -7.86 23.14 -0.64
N LYS A 14 -7.47 23.92 0.39
CA LYS A 14 -7.08 25.32 0.29
C LYS A 14 -5.58 25.54 0.41
N GLY A 15 -4.87 24.63 1.03
CA GLY A 15 -3.42 24.75 1.17
C GLY A 15 -2.80 23.62 1.95
N PHE A 16 -1.49 23.67 1.98
CA PHE A 16 -0.64 22.78 2.75
C PHE A 16 0.22 23.65 3.67
N ILE A 17 0.51 23.16 4.87
CA ILE A 17 1.35 23.82 5.87
C ILE A 17 2.44 22.86 6.35
N ASP A 18 3.38 23.40 7.16
CA ASP A 18 4.43 22.62 7.84
C ASP A 18 5.40 21.94 6.87
N PHE A 19 6.12 22.75 6.10
CA PHE A 19 7.20 22.33 5.22
C PHE A 19 8.57 22.19 5.93
N GLY A 20 8.61 22.40 7.26
CA GLY A 20 9.87 22.44 8.02
C GLY A 20 10.66 21.12 7.96
N ASP A 21 9.96 19.99 7.83
CA ASP A 21 10.56 18.66 7.74
C ASP A 21 10.75 18.17 6.29
N SER A 22 10.60 19.07 5.31
CA SER A 22 10.77 18.70 3.90
C SER A 22 12.22 18.40 3.60
N ILE A 23 12.48 17.24 2.97
CA ILE A 23 13.81 16.77 2.60
C ILE A 23 13.85 16.39 1.12
N TYR A 24 15.03 16.45 0.51
CA TYR A 24 15.25 15.90 -0.80
C TYR A 24 15.33 14.37 -0.70
N SER A 25 14.36 13.67 -1.25
CA SER A 25 14.24 12.21 -1.17
C SER A 25 13.52 11.65 -2.42
N PRO A 26 13.58 10.33 -2.66
CA PRO A 26 12.78 9.70 -3.71
C PRO A 26 11.28 10.02 -3.56
N VAL A 27 10.64 10.37 -4.67
CA VAL A 27 9.22 10.81 -4.70
C VAL A 27 8.27 9.75 -4.15
N ILE A 28 8.60 8.47 -4.29
CA ILE A 28 7.82 7.35 -3.74
C ILE A 28 7.64 7.43 -2.21
N ASN A 29 8.55 8.10 -1.49
CA ASN A 29 8.41 8.31 -0.05
C ASN A 29 7.19 9.17 0.29
N ASP A 30 6.85 10.15 -0.54
CA ASP A 30 5.65 10.98 -0.34
C ASP A 30 4.39 10.15 -0.45
N LEU A 31 4.33 9.24 -1.43
CA LEU A 31 3.23 8.30 -1.57
C LEU A 31 3.15 7.34 -0.37
N ALA A 32 4.27 6.78 0.07
CA ALA A 32 4.32 5.87 1.21
C ALA A 32 3.85 6.54 2.51
N ILE A 33 4.24 7.80 2.75
CA ILE A 33 3.81 8.59 3.89
C ILE A 33 2.30 8.87 3.81
N ALA A 34 1.81 9.33 2.67
CA ALA A 34 0.39 9.61 2.47
C ALA A 34 -0.47 8.34 2.67
N LEU A 35 -0.05 7.21 2.12
CA LEU A 35 -0.72 5.92 2.29
C LEU A 35 -0.70 5.48 3.76
N SER A 36 0.41 5.62 4.48
CA SER A 36 0.49 5.23 5.89
C SER A 36 -0.58 5.94 6.72
N TYR A 37 -0.73 7.26 6.57
CA TYR A 37 -1.73 8.02 7.30
C TYR A 37 -3.16 7.71 6.87
N ALA A 38 -3.41 7.60 5.58
CA ALA A 38 -4.74 7.34 5.05
C ALA A 38 -5.23 5.93 5.40
N LEU A 39 -4.35 4.91 5.32
CA LEU A 39 -4.69 3.53 5.65
C LEU A 39 -4.94 3.32 7.14
N MET A 40 -4.21 4.01 8.03
CA MET A 40 -4.47 3.95 9.48
C MET A 40 -5.90 4.37 9.88
N ARG A 41 -6.60 5.14 9.03
CA ARG A 41 -7.95 5.66 9.28
C ARG A 41 -9.01 5.06 8.37
N SER A 42 -8.60 4.12 7.51
CA SER A 42 -9.47 3.58 6.49
C SER A 42 -10.29 2.39 7.00
N GLU A 43 -11.58 2.41 6.72
CA GLU A 43 -12.46 1.25 6.89
C GLU A 43 -12.30 0.23 5.76
N ASN A 44 -11.80 0.66 4.59
CA ASN A 44 -11.58 -0.20 3.42
C ASN A 44 -10.20 0.08 2.82
N LEU A 45 -9.21 -0.71 3.28
CA LEU A 45 -7.81 -0.56 2.89
C LEU A 45 -7.62 -0.61 1.37
N TYR A 46 -8.26 -1.57 0.69
CA TYR A 46 -8.11 -1.73 -0.76
C TYR A 46 -8.63 -0.50 -1.53
N LYS A 47 -9.81 -0.01 -1.19
CA LYS A 47 -10.40 1.16 -1.87
C LYS A 47 -9.56 2.42 -1.63
N THR A 48 -9.06 2.61 -0.42
CA THR A 48 -8.19 3.75 -0.07
C THR A 48 -6.86 3.66 -0.81
N LEU A 49 -6.23 2.48 -0.81
CA LEU A 49 -5.01 2.21 -1.56
C LEU A 49 -5.20 2.52 -3.05
N GLN A 50 -6.26 1.98 -3.66
CA GLN A 50 -6.56 2.16 -5.07
C GLN A 50 -6.75 3.64 -5.44
N ASN A 51 -7.54 4.38 -4.67
CA ASN A 51 -7.83 5.78 -4.95
C ASN A 51 -6.57 6.66 -4.88
N ILE A 52 -5.75 6.47 -3.84
CA ILE A 52 -4.55 7.29 -3.64
C ILE A 52 -3.49 6.94 -4.68
N ILE A 53 -3.21 5.66 -4.91
CA ILE A 53 -2.23 5.25 -5.91
C ILE A 53 -2.65 5.71 -7.30
N LYS A 54 -3.92 5.55 -7.67
CA LYS A 54 -4.40 5.98 -8.98
C LYS A 54 -4.27 7.48 -9.16
N ALA A 55 -4.65 8.27 -8.15
CA ALA A 55 -4.53 9.73 -8.18
C ALA A 55 -3.05 10.17 -8.26
N PHE A 56 -2.15 9.51 -7.52
CA PHE A 56 -0.72 9.78 -7.57
C PHE A 56 -0.13 9.41 -8.93
N ASN A 57 -0.40 8.21 -9.43
CA ASN A 57 0.13 7.69 -10.69
C ASN A 57 -0.33 8.50 -11.91
N ASN A 58 -1.48 9.17 -11.85
CA ASN A 58 -1.94 10.09 -12.90
C ASN A 58 -1.06 11.34 -13.04
N ASN A 59 -0.35 11.73 -11.97
CA ASN A 59 0.52 12.92 -11.95
C ASN A 59 2.01 12.56 -11.99
N TYR A 60 2.35 11.39 -11.46
CA TYR A 60 3.71 10.85 -11.42
C TYR A 60 3.64 9.34 -11.67
N SER A 61 4.04 8.92 -12.86
CA SER A 61 4.03 7.51 -13.24
C SER A 61 5.04 6.72 -12.43
N LEU A 62 4.55 5.78 -11.62
CA LEU A 62 5.40 4.91 -10.81
C LEU A 62 6.17 3.93 -11.69
N SER A 63 7.45 3.76 -11.39
CA SER A 63 8.27 2.71 -11.99
C SER A 63 8.02 1.35 -11.33
N SER A 64 8.46 0.27 -11.98
CA SER A 64 8.38 -1.07 -11.38
C SER A 64 9.15 -1.17 -10.06
N GLU A 65 10.33 -0.55 -9.98
CA GLU A 65 11.20 -0.55 -8.82
C GLU A 65 10.54 0.19 -7.64
N GLU A 66 9.88 1.32 -7.92
CA GLU A 66 9.11 2.05 -6.91
C GLU A 66 7.93 1.23 -6.38
N ILE A 67 7.22 0.53 -7.25
CA ILE A 67 6.13 -0.37 -6.85
C ILE A 67 6.63 -1.49 -5.93
N TYR A 68 7.78 -2.11 -6.25
CA TYR A 68 8.36 -3.16 -5.41
C TYR A 68 8.78 -2.65 -4.02
N SER A 69 9.19 -1.40 -3.90
CA SER A 69 9.62 -0.81 -2.63
C SER A 69 8.47 -0.32 -1.74
N LEU A 70 7.29 -0.07 -2.31
CA LEU A 70 6.21 0.68 -1.66
C LEU A 70 5.71 0.05 -0.36
N LEU A 71 5.49 -1.27 -0.31
CA LEU A 71 5.03 -1.96 0.91
C LEU A 71 6.04 -1.80 2.04
N GLY A 72 7.33 -1.97 1.74
CA GLY A 72 8.42 -1.79 2.71
C GLY A 72 8.48 -0.37 3.24
N LEU A 73 8.31 0.63 2.36
CA LEU A 73 8.30 2.03 2.75
C LEU A 73 7.11 2.40 3.64
N ILE A 74 5.91 1.86 3.35
CA ILE A 74 4.72 2.03 4.21
C ILE A 74 4.99 1.45 5.60
N LYS A 75 5.47 0.20 5.69
CA LYS A 75 5.81 -0.45 6.95
C LYS A 75 6.89 0.32 7.72
N SER A 76 7.92 0.80 7.03
CA SER A 76 8.98 1.62 7.62
C SER A 76 8.45 2.93 8.21
N ARG A 77 7.53 3.60 7.51
CA ARG A 77 6.88 4.82 8.03
C ARG A 77 6.05 4.54 9.26
N LEU A 78 5.30 3.45 9.28
CA LEU A 78 4.50 3.04 10.45
C LEU A 78 5.40 2.70 11.64
N ALA A 79 6.48 1.96 11.42
CA ALA A 79 7.48 1.65 12.45
C ALA A 79 8.10 2.92 13.04
N LEU A 80 8.45 3.91 12.19
CA LEU A 80 8.93 5.21 12.65
C LEU A 80 7.90 5.92 13.52
N THR A 81 6.62 5.90 13.13
CA THR A 81 5.53 6.48 13.93
C THR A 81 5.46 5.85 15.33
N LEU A 82 5.59 4.51 15.43
CA LEU A 82 5.59 3.79 16.70
C LEU A 82 6.80 4.16 17.58
N VAL A 83 8.00 4.20 16.99
CA VAL A 83 9.23 4.57 17.72
C VAL A 83 9.14 6.00 18.24
N MET A 84 8.66 6.93 17.41
CA MET A 84 8.51 8.34 17.81
C MET A 84 7.43 8.50 18.89
N SER A 85 6.32 7.77 18.79
CA SER A 85 5.28 7.76 19.83
C SER A 85 5.83 7.24 21.16
N ALA A 86 6.56 6.12 21.14
CA ALA A 86 7.18 5.56 22.34
C ALA A 86 8.19 6.53 22.99
N LYS A 87 9.04 7.19 22.17
CA LYS A 87 9.98 8.20 22.64
C LYS A 87 9.27 9.41 23.26
N GLN A 88 8.16 9.87 22.66
CA GLN A 88 7.38 10.99 23.20
C GLN A 88 6.68 10.62 24.51
N LYS A 89 6.14 9.39 24.64
CA LYS A 89 5.56 8.91 25.91
C LYS A 89 6.55 8.89 27.07
N LEU A 90 7.80 8.51 26.79
CA LEU A 90 8.86 8.58 27.83
C LEU A 90 9.09 10.01 28.30
N LYS A 91 8.90 11.00 27.43
CA LYS A 91 9.12 12.40 27.76
C LYS A 91 7.87 13.09 28.35
N TYR A 92 6.69 12.65 27.93
CA TYR A 92 5.39 13.23 28.30
C TYR A 92 4.38 12.11 28.62
N PRO A 93 4.53 11.41 29.75
CA PRO A 93 3.73 10.23 30.09
C PRO A 93 2.23 10.48 30.23
N GLU A 94 1.83 11.71 30.59
CA GLU A 94 0.44 12.13 30.80
C GLU A 94 -0.29 12.50 29.50
N ASN A 95 0.38 12.41 28.33
CA ASN A 95 -0.22 12.82 27.06
C ASN A 95 -0.86 11.62 26.32
N ASP A 96 -2.15 11.37 26.62
CA ASP A 96 -2.93 10.29 26.01
C ASP A 96 -3.14 10.44 24.49
N TYR A 97 -3.02 11.66 23.95
CA TYR A 97 -3.18 11.89 22.51
C TYR A 97 -2.17 11.11 21.67
N LEU A 98 -0.97 10.85 22.22
CA LEU A 98 0.09 10.09 21.57
C LEU A 98 -0.29 8.62 21.37
N SER A 99 -1.21 8.09 22.17
CA SER A 99 -1.62 6.69 22.13
C SER A 99 -2.58 6.35 20.98
N ILE A 100 -3.29 7.34 20.43
CA ILE A 100 -4.27 7.12 19.36
C ILE A 100 -3.57 6.70 18.05
N SER A 101 -2.56 7.45 17.64
CA SER A 101 -1.79 7.14 16.43
C SER A 101 -1.02 5.81 16.55
N GLU A 102 -0.55 5.48 17.76
CA GLU A 102 0.16 4.26 18.06
C GLU A 102 -0.74 3.02 17.87
N LYS A 103 -1.95 3.02 18.43
CA LYS A 103 -2.90 1.90 18.29
C LYS A 103 -3.23 1.65 16.81
N ASN A 104 -3.49 2.71 16.06
CA ASN A 104 -3.83 2.61 14.64
C ASN A 104 -2.63 2.11 13.82
N ALA A 105 -1.42 2.56 14.14
CA ALA A 105 -0.21 2.10 13.46
C ALA A 105 0.07 0.60 13.75
N TRP A 106 -0.06 0.15 14.99
CA TRP A 106 0.04 -1.28 15.34
C TRP A 106 -1.01 -2.12 14.62
N HIS A 107 -2.27 -1.66 14.61
CA HIS A 107 -3.34 -2.36 13.92
C HIS A 107 -3.02 -2.53 12.43
N LEU A 108 -2.61 -1.45 11.77
CA LEU A 108 -2.29 -1.49 10.34
C LEU A 108 -1.05 -2.34 10.03
N ILE A 109 0.01 -2.29 10.85
CA ILE A 109 1.19 -3.15 10.66
C ILE A 109 0.79 -4.61 10.71
N ASN A 110 0.02 -5.01 11.73
CA ASN A 110 -0.44 -6.39 11.87
C ASN A 110 -1.30 -6.84 10.66
N GLN A 111 -2.15 -5.96 10.13
CA GLN A 111 -2.91 -6.26 8.91
C GLN A 111 -2.00 -6.42 7.68
N LEU A 112 -1.01 -5.54 7.53
CA LEU A 112 -0.07 -5.58 6.40
C LEU A 112 0.92 -6.75 6.49
N ASP A 113 1.16 -7.30 7.69
CA ASP A 113 2.00 -8.49 7.86
C ASP A 113 1.30 -9.78 7.40
N LEU A 114 -0.03 -9.78 7.36
CA LEU A 114 -0.82 -10.88 6.79
C LEU A 114 -0.94 -10.81 5.26
N VAL A 115 -0.55 -9.69 4.66
CA VAL A 115 -0.61 -9.52 3.20
C VAL A 115 0.64 -10.10 2.56
N ASP A 116 0.45 -11.04 1.64
CA ASP A 116 1.55 -11.54 0.81
C ASP A 116 2.16 -10.39 0.00
N PRO A 117 3.49 -10.19 0.06
CA PRO A 117 4.15 -9.08 -0.63
C PRO A 117 3.98 -9.11 -2.14
N TYR A 118 3.97 -10.31 -2.75
CA TYR A 118 3.79 -10.44 -4.19
C TYR A 118 2.35 -10.13 -4.61
N PHE A 119 1.37 -10.50 -3.77
CA PHE A 119 -0.02 -10.11 -3.98
C PHE A 119 -0.18 -8.58 -3.89
N PHE A 120 0.42 -7.94 -2.90
CA PHE A 120 0.41 -6.46 -2.80
C PHE A 120 1.00 -5.82 -4.06
N ILE A 121 2.18 -6.28 -4.50
CA ILE A 121 2.83 -5.79 -5.72
C ILE A 121 1.92 -5.98 -6.93
N ALA A 122 1.30 -7.16 -7.08
CA ALA A 122 0.39 -7.44 -8.20
C ALA A 122 -0.81 -6.49 -8.23
N VAL A 123 -1.40 -6.18 -7.05
CA VAL A 123 -2.49 -5.22 -6.90
C VAL A 123 -2.04 -3.81 -7.30
N VAL A 124 -0.88 -3.34 -6.80
CA VAL A 124 -0.38 -2.00 -7.12
C VAL A 124 -0.02 -1.90 -8.60
N ARG A 125 0.63 -2.91 -9.18
CA ARG A 125 0.91 -2.99 -10.62
C ARG A 125 -0.37 -2.86 -11.44
N TYR A 126 -1.41 -3.60 -11.08
CA TYR A 126 -2.72 -3.53 -11.74
C TYR A 126 -3.33 -2.12 -11.67
N ILE A 127 -3.29 -1.48 -10.50
CA ILE A 127 -3.79 -0.10 -10.31
C ILE A 127 -3.03 0.89 -11.21
N CYS A 128 -1.72 0.70 -11.39
CA CYS A 128 -0.87 1.54 -12.24
C CYS A 128 -0.93 1.20 -13.74
N GLY A 129 -1.71 0.20 -14.14
CA GLY A 129 -1.86 -0.21 -15.55
C GLY A 129 -0.79 -1.16 -16.07
N PHE A 130 0.03 -1.73 -15.17
CA PHE A 130 0.97 -2.80 -15.52
C PHE A 130 0.31 -4.18 -15.47
N GLU A 131 0.91 -5.17 -16.14
CA GLU A 131 0.55 -6.55 -15.90
C GLU A 131 0.75 -6.89 -14.41
N PRO A 132 -0.24 -7.46 -13.70
CA PRO A 132 -0.12 -7.79 -12.29
C PRO A 132 1.09 -8.68 -11.98
N ILE A 133 1.29 -9.70 -12.80
CA ILE A 133 2.44 -10.61 -12.73
C ILE A 133 3.28 -10.42 -13.99
N GLN A 134 4.55 -10.13 -13.81
CA GLN A 134 5.49 -9.94 -14.92
C GLN A 134 5.58 -11.22 -15.76
N ASN A 135 5.48 -11.07 -17.09
CA ASN A 135 5.45 -12.20 -18.03
C ASN A 135 4.25 -13.16 -17.89
N SER A 136 3.13 -12.75 -17.30
CA SER A 136 1.93 -13.59 -17.16
C SER A 136 1.49 -14.22 -18.49
N ASN A 137 1.50 -13.47 -19.60
CA ASN A 137 1.14 -13.96 -20.91
C ASN A 137 2.13 -15.03 -21.42
N LYS A 138 3.42 -14.89 -21.15
CA LYS A 138 4.43 -15.91 -21.50
C LYS A 138 4.21 -17.18 -20.68
N ILE A 139 3.94 -17.04 -19.39
CA ILE A 139 3.66 -18.18 -18.49
C ILE A 139 2.40 -18.91 -18.96
N ILE A 140 1.31 -18.19 -19.24
CA ILE A 140 0.06 -18.76 -19.73
C ILE A 140 0.27 -19.50 -21.06
N ASN A 141 1.04 -18.93 -22.00
CA ASN A 141 1.34 -19.57 -23.26
C ASN A 141 2.23 -20.83 -23.11
N LEU A 142 3.18 -20.79 -22.19
CA LEU A 142 3.98 -21.98 -21.85
C LEU A 142 3.09 -23.07 -21.25
N LEU A 143 2.22 -22.73 -20.29
CA LEU A 143 1.29 -23.67 -19.67
C LEU A 143 0.30 -24.27 -20.69
N LYS A 144 -0.15 -23.53 -21.69
CA LYS A 144 -1.00 -24.04 -22.77
C LYS A 144 -0.27 -25.01 -23.69
N ASN A 145 1.04 -24.81 -23.91
CA ASN A 145 1.85 -25.62 -24.82
C ASN A 145 2.41 -26.88 -24.15
N TYR A 146 2.54 -26.92 -22.84
CA TYR A 146 2.93 -28.09 -22.07
C TYR A 146 1.68 -28.74 -21.49
N LYS A 147 1.53 -30.07 -21.69
CA LYS A 147 0.45 -30.86 -21.07
C LYS A 147 0.68 -31.00 -19.56
N PHE A 148 0.59 -29.90 -18.83
CA PHE A 148 0.63 -29.90 -17.36
C PHE A 148 -0.73 -30.28 -16.75
N ALA A 149 -1.73 -30.61 -17.56
CA ALA A 149 -3.08 -30.96 -17.07
C ALA A 149 -3.06 -32.07 -16.01
N ASP A 150 -2.06 -32.97 -16.10
CA ASP A 150 -1.91 -34.09 -15.16
C ASP A 150 -1.33 -33.66 -13.78
N LEU A 151 -0.85 -32.42 -13.64
CA LEU A 151 -0.28 -31.91 -12.41
C LEU A 151 -1.28 -31.04 -11.60
N PHE A 152 -2.41 -30.69 -12.20
CA PHE A 152 -3.42 -29.84 -11.58
C PHE A 152 -4.78 -30.54 -11.64
N GLU A 153 -5.47 -30.60 -10.52
CA GLU A 153 -6.84 -31.13 -10.42
C GLU A 153 -7.91 -30.26 -11.10
N PHE A 154 -7.50 -29.18 -11.78
CA PHE A 154 -8.40 -28.24 -12.45
C PHE A 154 -7.93 -27.91 -13.86
N GLU A 155 -8.89 -27.68 -14.76
CA GLU A 155 -8.60 -27.27 -16.13
C GLU A 155 -8.08 -25.85 -16.19
N LEU A 156 -6.82 -25.67 -16.60
CA LEU A 156 -6.17 -24.36 -16.81
C LEU A 156 -6.85 -23.52 -17.90
N ASN A 157 -7.74 -24.10 -18.70
CA ASN A 157 -8.44 -23.43 -19.79
C ASN A 157 -9.75 -22.74 -19.38
N ASN A 158 -10.17 -22.85 -18.12
CA ASN A 158 -11.41 -22.20 -17.67
C ASN A 158 -11.15 -20.74 -17.31
N THR A 159 -11.00 -19.89 -18.33
CA THR A 159 -10.79 -18.45 -18.22
C THR A 159 -11.96 -17.69 -17.60
N ASN A 160 -13.11 -18.35 -17.38
CA ASN A 160 -14.29 -17.74 -16.78
C ASN A 160 -14.34 -17.80 -15.25
N LYS A 161 -13.45 -18.55 -14.61
CA LYS A 161 -13.34 -18.54 -13.13
C LYS A 161 -12.41 -17.42 -12.69
N LYS A 162 -12.99 -16.32 -12.22
CA LYS A 162 -12.28 -15.15 -11.70
C LYS A 162 -11.58 -15.38 -10.35
N ILE A 163 -11.84 -16.47 -9.67
CA ILE A 163 -11.28 -16.77 -8.34
C ILE A 163 -11.03 -18.27 -8.25
N VAL A 164 -9.79 -18.66 -8.03
CA VAL A 164 -9.43 -20.01 -7.58
C VAL A 164 -9.52 -19.98 -6.04
N LYS A 165 -10.48 -20.69 -5.46
CA LYS A 165 -10.48 -20.99 -4.03
C LYS A 165 -9.55 -22.17 -3.82
N PHE A 166 -8.50 -21.97 -3.05
CA PHE A 166 -7.79 -23.06 -2.42
C PHE A 166 -8.58 -23.38 -1.14
N ASP A 167 -9.25 -24.52 -1.12
CA ASP A 167 -9.78 -25.06 0.13
C ASP A 167 -8.60 -25.64 0.90
N ASP A 168 -8.48 -25.28 2.17
CA ASP A 168 -7.46 -25.73 3.13
C ASP A 168 -7.50 -27.26 3.34
#